data_e9109728148b0ee21cb59449f31133b4
#
_entry.id   e9109728148b0ee21cb59449f31133b4
#
_cell.length_a   1.000
_cell.length_b   1.000
_cell.length_c   1.000
_cell.angle_alpha   90.00
_cell.angle_beta   90.00
_cell.angle_gamma   90.00
#
_symmetry.space_group_name_H-M   'P 1'
#
loop_
_entity.id
_entity.type
_entity.pdbx_description
1 polymer ?
#
loop_
_entity_poly.entity_id
_entity_poly.type
_entity_poly.pdbx_seq_one_letter_code
_entity_poly.pdbx_strand_id
1 'polypeptide(L)'
;MTSSVAKKRLALFASGRGSNGEALYKAMQEGYINGEFVVIITDHGDAGIVERSKPWNIPLIVIERRDYDSKASFEQAQLDALEPYKVDGIVLAGYMRIVGTPLIEHYEHRILNIHPALLPSFPGLHGHQQAIDAGVKVTGCTVHFVDAGMDTGSIIMQNTVCLLYTSPSPRDYAA
;
A
#
# COMPACT_ATOMS: atom_id res chain seq x y z
N MET A 1 20.00 7.10 -29.89
CA MET A 1 18.53 7.01 -29.81
C MET A 1 18.22 6.29 -28.51
N THR A 2 17.92 7.03 -27.45
CA THR A 2 17.51 6.46 -26.18
C THR A 2 16.06 5.98 -26.33
N SER A 3 15.87 4.66 -26.43
CA SER A 3 14.54 4.06 -26.36
C SER A 3 13.91 4.49 -25.03
N SER A 4 12.94 5.39 -25.07
CA SER A 4 12.18 5.72 -23.86
C SER A 4 11.37 4.48 -23.48
N VAL A 5 11.78 3.83 -22.42
CA VAL A 5 10.98 2.74 -21.83
C VAL A 5 9.63 3.33 -21.46
N ALA A 6 8.55 2.76 -21.99
CA ALA A 6 7.19 3.22 -21.68
C ALA A 6 6.94 3.19 -20.17
N LYS A 7 6.25 4.22 -19.66
CA LYS A 7 5.88 4.28 -18.25
C LYS A 7 4.98 3.11 -17.88
N LYS A 8 5.20 2.53 -16.71
CA LYS A 8 4.31 1.50 -16.17
C LYS A 8 3.00 2.12 -15.68
N ARG A 9 1.90 1.52 -16.05
CA ARG A 9 0.54 1.94 -15.66
C ARG A 9 0.16 1.26 -14.37
N LEU A 10 0.03 2.02 -13.30
CA LEU A 10 -0.15 1.49 -11.95
C LEU A 10 -1.51 1.90 -11.38
N ALA A 11 -2.14 0.98 -10.65
CA ALA A 11 -3.25 1.31 -9.77
C ALA A 11 -2.75 1.56 -8.35
N LEU A 12 -3.27 2.60 -7.70
CA LEU A 12 -3.03 2.87 -6.29
C LEU A 12 -4.23 2.39 -5.47
N PHE A 13 -3.99 1.52 -4.49
CA PHE A 13 -5.01 1.12 -3.51
C PHE A 13 -4.70 1.75 -2.15
N ALA A 14 -5.67 2.43 -1.56
CA ALA A 14 -5.51 3.10 -0.27
C ALA A 14 -6.82 3.14 0.50
N SER A 15 -6.79 2.85 1.81
CA SER A 15 -7.95 2.89 2.72
C SER A 15 -7.95 4.09 3.66
N GLY A 16 -6.85 4.85 3.73
CA GLY A 16 -6.65 5.89 4.73
C GLY A 16 -6.28 7.26 4.17
N ARG A 17 -5.41 7.96 4.86
CA ARG A 17 -5.01 9.36 4.54
C ARG A 17 -4.30 9.54 3.20
N GLY A 18 -3.74 8.48 2.61
CA GLY A 18 -3.08 8.52 1.30
C GLY A 18 -1.70 9.18 1.28
N SER A 19 -1.04 9.37 2.42
CA SER A 19 0.28 10.01 2.49
C SER A 19 1.37 9.24 1.73
N ASN A 20 1.35 7.91 1.79
CA ASN A 20 2.27 7.08 1.02
C ASN A 20 1.99 7.18 -0.49
N GLY A 21 0.71 7.19 -0.88
CA GLY A 21 0.31 7.41 -2.28
C GLY A 21 0.78 8.76 -2.80
N GLU A 22 0.68 9.83 -1.98
CA GLU A 22 1.18 11.16 -2.34
C GLU A 22 2.70 11.18 -2.54
N ALA A 23 3.44 10.53 -1.65
CA ALA A 23 4.90 10.45 -1.78
C ALA A 23 5.31 9.74 -3.09
N LEU A 24 4.63 8.64 -3.43
CA LEU A 24 4.86 7.94 -4.69
C LEU A 24 4.46 8.78 -5.90
N TYR A 25 3.31 9.47 -5.85
CA TYR A 25 2.88 10.35 -6.92
C TYR A 25 3.91 11.46 -7.19
N LYS A 26 4.42 12.12 -6.14
CA LYS A 26 5.49 13.13 -6.27
C LYS A 26 6.75 12.55 -6.89
N ALA A 27 7.20 11.38 -6.44
CA ALA A 27 8.37 10.70 -7.00
C ALA A 27 8.20 10.35 -8.50
N MET A 28 6.98 10.03 -8.93
CA MET A 28 6.65 9.84 -10.35
C MET A 28 6.72 11.15 -11.13
N GLN A 29 6.21 12.26 -10.56
CA GLN A 29 6.27 13.58 -11.22
C GLN A 29 7.71 14.11 -11.33
N GLU A 30 8.55 13.82 -10.36
CA GLU A 30 9.96 14.18 -10.34
C GLU A 30 10.84 13.25 -11.20
N GLY A 31 10.27 12.18 -11.76
CA GLY A 31 10.96 11.25 -12.64
C GLY A 31 11.81 10.19 -11.95
N TYR A 32 11.72 10.06 -10.62
CA TYR A 32 12.39 8.98 -9.87
C TYR A 32 11.75 7.60 -10.12
N ILE A 33 10.48 7.57 -10.47
CA ILE A 33 9.75 6.35 -10.78
C ILE A 33 9.26 6.41 -12.23
N ASN A 34 9.69 5.46 -13.07
CA ASN A 34 9.22 5.33 -14.45
C ASN A 34 7.84 4.64 -14.49
N GLY A 35 6.84 5.29 -13.91
CA GLY A 35 5.47 4.84 -13.83
C GLY A 35 4.50 6.00 -13.72
N GLU A 36 3.22 5.70 -13.81
CA GLU A 36 2.14 6.64 -13.59
C GLU A 36 0.96 5.94 -12.91
N PHE A 37 0.31 6.60 -11.98
CA PHE A 37 -0.98 6.14 -11.48
C PHE A 37 -2.07 6.50 -12.50
N VAL A 38 -2.79 5.48 -12.97
CA VAL A 38 -3.87 5.64 -13.96
C VAL A 38 -5.24 5.53 -13.32
N VAL A 39 -5.33 4.98 -12.12
CA VAL A 39 -6.55 4.85 -11.33
C VAL A 39 -6.20 4.71 -9.84
N ILE A 40 -7.09 5.19 -8.99
CA ILE A 40 -7.02 5.03 -7.54
C ILE A 40 -8.27 4.25 -7.10
N ILE A 41 -8.07 3.21 -6.30
CA ILE A 41 -9.15 2.46 -5.66
C ILE A 41 -9.11 2.72 -4.16
N THR A 42 -10.25 3.05 -3.59
CA THR A 42 -10.42 3.10 -2.13
C THR A 42 -11.65 2.29 -1.71
N ASP A 43 -11.58 1.69 -0.53
CA ASP A 43 -12.67 0.92 0.06
C ASP A 43 -13.50 1.73 1.09
N HIS A 44 -13.23 3.05 1.16
CA HIS A 44 -13.93 3.99 2.02
C HIS A 44 -14.12 5.33 1.32
N GLY A 45 -15.37 5.75 1.13
CA GLY A 45 -15.69 7.01 0.46
C GLY A 45 -15.27 8.26 1.23
N ASP A 46 -15.06 8.14 2.54
CA ASP A 46 -14.58 9.20 3.45
C ASP A 46 -13.08 9.13 3.72
N ALA A 47 -12.35 8.24 3.05
CA ALA A 47 -10.90 8.13 3.21
C ALA A 47 -10.20 9.43 2.77
N GLY A 48 -9.16 9.83 3.52
CA GLY A 48 -8.41 11.05 3.23
C GLY A 48 -7.76 11.07 1.84
N ILE A 49 -7.53 9.90 1.22
CA ILE A 49 -7.05 9.81 -0.16
C ILE A 49 -8.01 10.46 -1.15
N VAL A 50 -9.32 10.44 -0.90
CA VAL A 50 -10.35 11.03 -1.77
C VAL A 50 -10.09 12.52 -1.97
N GLU A 51 -9.89 13.25 -0.89
CA GLU A 51 -9.58 14.69 -0.94
C GLU A 51 -8.16 14.95 -1.44
N ARG A 52 -7.20 14.17 -0.98
CA ARG A 52 -5.78 14.33 -1.28
C ARG A 52 -5.46 14.14 -2.76
N SER A 53 -6.13 13.22 -3.43
CA SER A 53 -5.88 12.91 -4.84
C SER A 53 -6.59 13.84 -5.83
N LYS A 54 -7.51 14.68 -5.40
CA LYS A 54 -8.22 15.61 -6.30
C LYS A 54 -7.29 16.43 -7.21
N PRO A 55 -6.16 17.01 -6.70
CA PRO A 55 -5.24 17.76 -7.54
C PRO A 55 -4.47 16.92 -8.57
N TRP A 56 -4.47 15.58 -8.41
CA TRP A 56 -3.66 14.71 -9.29
C TRP A 56 -4.34 14.45 -10.63
N ASN A 57 -5.63 14.77 -10.75
CA ASN A 57 -6.44 14.52 -11.94
C ASN A 57 -6.42 13.04 -12.40
N ILE A 58 -6.39 12.13 -11.42
CA ILE A 58 -6.42 10.68 -11.62
C ILE A 58 -7.81 10.19 -11.21
N PRO A 59 -8.48 9.36 -12.03
CA PRO A 59 -9.75 8.76 -11.66
C PRO A 59 -9.66 8.02 -10.31
N LEU A 60 -10.60 8.32 -9.40
CA LEU A 60 -10.73 7.62 -8.13
C LEU A 60 -12.07 6.90 -8.11
N ILE A 61 -12.03 5.62 -7.78
CA ILE A 61 -13.20 4.74 -7.69
C ILE A 61 -13.33 4.25 -6.26
N VAL A 62 -14.50 4.45 -5.69
CA VAL A 62 -14.87 3.94 -4.36
C VAL A 62 -15.55 2.60 -4.52
N ILE A 63 -15.01 1.54 -3.92
CA ILE A 63 -15.59 0.19 -3.91
C ILE A 63 -15.62 -0.27 -2.47
N GLU A 64 -16.77 -0.14 -1.81
CA GLU A 64 -16.92 -0.46 -0.41
C GLU A 64 -17.24 -1.94 -0.19
N ARG A 65 -16.52 -2.60 0.71
CA ARG A 65 -16.73 -4.04 0.98
C ARG A 65 -18.16 -4.37 1.44
N ARG A 66 -18.82 -3.44 2.10
CA ARG A 66 -20.19 -3.63 2.62
C ARG A 66 -21.25 -3.75 1.52
N ASP A 67 -20.94 -3.31 0.30
CA ASP A 67 -21.87 -3.33 -0.84
C ASP A 67 -21.86 -4.67 -1.59
N TYR A 68 -21.08 -5.66 -1.09
CA TYR A 68 -20.90 -6.96 -1.72
C TYR A 68 -21.13 -8.10 -0.73
N ASP A 69 -21.81 -9.16 -1.18
CA ASP A 69 -22.16 -10.31 -0.35
C ASP A 69 -20.96 -11.17 0.04
N SER A 70 -19.91 -11.18 -0.79
CA SER A 70 -18.70 -11.98 -0.55
C SER A 70 -17.43 -11.20 -0.80
N LYS A 71 -16.30 -11.72 -0.26
CA LYS A 71 -14.97 -11.19 -0.58
C LYS A 71 -14.66 -11.35 -2.07
N ALA A 72 -15.06 -12.47 -2.66
CA ALA A 72 -14.82 -12.76 -4.07
C ALA A 72 -15.55 -11.76 -4.99
N SER A 73 -16.84 -11.45 -4.73
CA SER A 73 -17.59 -10.48 -5.54
C SER A 73 -17.04 -9.06 -5.38
N PHE A 74 -16.58 -8.69 -4.19
CA PHE A 74 -15.91 -7.42 -3.95
C PHE A 74 -14.60 -7.30 -4.75
N GLU A 75 -13.78 -8.34 -4.77
CA GLU A 75 -12.52 -8.33 -5.52
C GLU A 75 -12.74 -8.42 -7.03
N GLN A 76 -13.79 -9.12 -7.47
CA GLN A 76 -14.17 -9.12 -8.88
C GLN A 76 -14.57 -7.70 -9.33
N ALA A 77 -15.33 -6.97 -8.53
CA ALA A 77 -15.65 -5.58 -8.84
C ALA A 77 -14.42 -4.68 -8.93
N GLN A 78 -13.38 -4.96 -8.13
CA GLN A 78 -12.11 -4.25 -8.26
C GLN A 78 -11.39 -4.59 -9.57
N LEU A 79 -11.37 -5.86 -9.99
CA LEU A 79 -10.82 -6.28 -11.28
C LEU A 79 -11.55 -5.61 -12.44
N ASP A 80 -12.88 -5.66 -12.43
CA ASP A 80 -13.72 -5.05 -13.46
C ASP A 80 -13.48 -3.53 -13.55
N ALA A 81 -13.29 -2.87 -12.41
CA ALA A 81 -12.97 -1.45 -12.34
C ALA A 81 -11.58 -1.11 -12.89
N LEU A 82 -10.63 -2.03 -12.84
CA LEU A 82 -9.26 -1.84 -13.35
C LEU A 82 -9.15 -2.09 -14.86
N GLU A 83 -10.02 -2.91 -15.44
CA GLU A 83 -9.94 -3.35 -16.83
C GLU A 83 -9.81 -2.20 -17.85
N PRO A 84 -10.63 -1.11 -17.77
CA PRO A 84 -10.54 0.01 -18.72
C PRO A 84 -9.19 0.73 -18.68
N TYR A 85 -8.48 0.65 -17.56
CA TYR A 85 -7.23 1.38 -17.34
C TYR A 85 -5.99 0.62 -17.78
N LYS A 86 -6.11 -0.65 -18.18
CA LYS A 86 -4.99 -1.50 -18.64
C LYS A 86 -3.80 -1.43 -17.67
N VAL A 87 -4.06 -1.76 -16.43
CA VAL A 87 -3.11 -1.65 -15.32
C VAL A 87 -2.02 -2.72 -15.43
N ASP A 88 -0.76 -2.33 -15.38
CA ASP A 88 0.39 -3.25 -15.37
C ASP A 88 0.61 -3.88 -13.99
N GLY A 89 0.31 -3.15 -12.91
CA GLY A 89 0.50 -3.59 -11.54
C GLY A 89 -0.23 -2.72 -10.51
N ILE A 90 -0.33 -3.23 -9.29
CA ILE A 90 -1.04 -2.59 -8.18
C ILE A 90 -0.04 -2.22 -7.09
N VAL A 91 -0.19 -1.03 -6.52
CA VAL A 91 0.55 -0.59 -5.34
C VAL A 91 -0.43 -0.39 -4.19
N LEU A 92 -0.25 -1.18 -3.13
CA LEU A 92 -0.98 -1.01 -1.87
C LEU A 92 -0.22 -0.01 -1.00
N ALA A 93 -0.82 1.14 -0.76
CA ALA A 93 -0.21 2.20 0.04
C ALA A 93 -1.14 2.58 1.21
N GLY A 94 -1.10 1.77 2.26
CA GLY A 94 -2.02 1.87 3.38
C GLY A 94 -3.42 1.36 3.04
N TYR A 95 -3.49 0.31 2.25
CA TYR A 95 -4.71 -0.46 2.01
C TYR A 95 -4.90 -1.47 3.14
N MET A 96 -6.03 -1.37 3.85
CA MET A 96 -6.27 -2.07 5.12
C MET A 96 -6.99 -3.42 4.95
N ARG A 97 -7.03 -3.97 3.74
CA ARG A 97 -7.66 -5.27 3.47
C ARG A 97 -6.66 -6.27 2.95
N ILE A 98 -6.87 -7.52 3.36
CA ILE A 98 -6.12 -8.66 2.81
C ILE A 98 -6.62 -8.90 1.39
N VAL A 99 -5.71 -8.80 0.44
CA VAL A 99 -5.96 -9.12 -0.98
C VAL A 99 -6.19 -10.63 -1.11
N GLY A 100 -7.16 -11.02 -1.88
CA GLY A 100 -7.51 -12.43 -2.06
C GLY A 100 -7.14 -12.97 -3.44
N THR A 101 -7.46 -14.21 -3.64
CA THR A 101 -7.08 -15.02 -4.81
C THR A 101 -7.40 -14.36 -6.15
N PRO A 102 -8.57 -13.77 -6.41
CA PRO A 102 -8.87 -13.18 -7.71
C PRO A 102 -7.88 -12.11 -8.15
N LEU A 103 -7.53 -11.18 -7.25
CA LEU A 103 -6.55 -10.14 -7.54
C LEU A 103 -5.12 -10.69 -7.62
N ILE A 104 -4.75 -11.62 -6.71
CA ILE A 104 -3.41 -12.20 -6.66
C ILE A 104 -3.11 -12.98 -7.93
N GLU A 105 -4.04 -13.83 -8.39
CA GLU A 105 -3.85 -14.63 -9.61
C GLU A 105 -3.79 -13.75 -10.86
N HIS A 106 -4.66 -12.72 -10.94
CA HIS A 106 -4.68 -11.83 -12.09
C HIS A 106 -3.41 -10.97 -12.19
N TYR A 107 -2.91 -10.50 -11.03
CA TYR A 107 -1.71 -9.66 -10.94
C TYR A 107 -0.54 -10.39 -10.25
N GLU A 108 -0.35 -11.67 -10.54
CA GLU A 108 0.73 -12.48 -9.98
C GLU A 108 2.09 -11.76 -10.14
N HIS A 109 2.84 -11.64 -9.04
CA HIS A 109 4.09 -10.88 -8.95
C HIS A 109 4.02 -9.41 -9.41
N ARG A 110 2.83 -8.80 -9.39
CA ARG A 110 2.61 -7.42 -9.83
C ARG A 110 1.82 -6.59 -8.80
N ILE A 111 1.65 -7.11 -7.58
CA ILE A 111 1.07 -6.37 -6.46
C ILE A 111 2.18 -6.11 -5.46
N LEU A 112 2.42 -4.85 -5.17
CA LEU A 112 3.41 -4.39 -4.20
C LEU A 112 2.70 -3.83 -2.97
N ASN A 113 3.21 -4.13 -1.78
CA ASN A 113 2.74 -3.55 -0.53
C ASN A 113 3.87 -2.83 0.20
N ILE A 114 3.53 -1.74 0.87
CA ILE A 114 4.40 -1.02 1.81
C ILE A 114 3.91 -1.34 3.21
N HIS A 115 4.65 -2.19 3.92
CA HIS A 115 4.36 -2.57 5.30
C HIS A 115 5.16 -1.69 6.28
N PRO A 116 4.54 -1.11 7.32
CA PRO A 116 5.19 -0.15 8.22
C PRO A 116 5.97 -0.80 9.36
N ALA A 117 6.71 -1.87 9.07
CA ALA A 117 7.66 -2.53 9.98
C ALA A 117 8.74 -3.28 9.19
N LEU A 118 9.75 -3.79 9.89
CA LEU A 118 10.79 -4.63 9.31
C LEU A 118 10.35 -6.09 9.32
N LEU A 119 9.71 -6.54 8.25
CA LEU A 119 9.33 -7.95 8.10
C LEU A 119 10.57 -8.87 8.20
N PRO A 120 10.42 -10.06 8.78
CA PRO A 120 9.21 -10.75 9.22
C PRO A 120 8.69 -10.31 10.59
N SER A 121 9.26 -9.29 11.24
CA SER A 121 8.80 -8.78 12.53
C SER A 121 7.54 -7.92 12.34
N PHE A 122 6.61 -8.02 13.29
CA PHE A 122 5.41 -7.17 13.36
C PHE A 122 4.53 -7.21 12.11
N PRO A 123 4.13 -8.40 11.62
CA PRO A 123 3.22 -8.53 10.48
C PRO A 123 1.80 -8.08 10.82
N GLY A 124 0.98 -7.87 9.80
CA GLY A 124 -0.42 -7.51 9.94
C GLY A 124 -0.66 -6.03 10.23
N LEU A 125 -1.81 -5.73 10.84
CA LEU A 125 -2.22 -4.35 11.09
C LEU A 125 -1.39 -3.70 12.19
N HIS A 126 -1.19 -2.38 12.07
CA HIS A 126 -0.51 -1.54 13.07
C HIS A 126 0.92 -1.94 13.39
N GLY A 127 1.70 -2.42 12.40
CA GLY A 127 3.08 -2.86 12.58
C GLY A 127 3.99 -1.84 13.30
N HIS A 128 3.81 -0.54 13.05
CA HIS A 128 4.55 0.51 13.76
C HIS A 128 4.17 0.57 15.26
N GLN A 129 2.89 0.39 15.62
CA GLN A 129 2.47 0.36 17.03
C GLN A 129 2.99 -0.88 17.73
N GLN A 130 2.94 -2.04 17.06
CA GLN A 130 3.53 -3.28 17.60
C GLN A 130 5.03 -3.10 17.89
N ALA A 131 5.76 -2.43 17.01
CA ALA A 131 7.18 -2.14 17.20
C ALA A 131 7.44 -1.23 18.42
N ILE A 132 6.60 -0.20 18.61
CA ILE A 132 6.67 0.69 19.77
C ILE A 132 6.36 -0.08 21.06
N ASP A 133 5.29 -0.86 21.09
CA ASP A 133 4.87 -1.63 22.26
C ASP A 133 5.89 -2.70 22.64
N ALA A 134 6.59 -3.26 21.66
CA ALA A 134 7.70 -4.18 21.88
C ALA A 134 8.97 -3.48 22.40
N GLY A 135 9.02 -2.15 22.41
CA GLY A 135 10.16 -1.37 22.91
C GLY A 135 11.42 -1.47 22.07
N VAL A 136 11.32 -1.84 20.78
CA VAL A 136 12.47 -1.89 19.88
C VAL A 136 13.00 -0.49 19.61
N LYS A 137 14.31 -0.35 19.41
CA LYS A 137 14.95 0.94 19.16
C LYS A 137 15.05 1.26 17.66
N VAL A 138 14.91 0.25 16.82
CA VAL A 138 14.95 0.38 15.36
C VAL A 138 13.73 -0.32 14.79
N THR A 139 13.04 0.36 13.90
CA THR A 139 11.99 -0.20 13.04
C THR A 139 12.19 0.31 11.63
N GLY A 140 11.17 0.27 10.79
CA GLY A 140 11.30 0.74 9.42
C GLY A 140 10.06 0.45 8.59
N CYS A 141 10.30 0.28 7.31
CA CYS A 141 9.28 -0.19 6.38
C CYS A 141 9.85 -1.27 5.47
N THR A 142 8.96 -2.11 4.98
CA THR A 142 9.27 -3.19 4.05
C THR A 142 8.40 -3.04 2.81
N VAL A 143 9.02 -3.03 1.64
CA VAL A 143 8.33 -3.20 0.35
C VAL A 143 8.46 -4.67 -0.04
N HIS A 144 7.34 -5.31 -0.30
CA HIS A 144 7.29 -6.73 -0.65
C HIS A 144 6.22 -7.01 -1.71
N PHE A 145 6.35 -8.12 -2.40
CA PHE A 145 5.26 -8.64 -3.23
C PHE A 145 4.14 -9.19 -2.34
N VAL A 146 2.91 -9.05 -2.80
CA VAL A 146 1.75 -9.60 -2.11
C VAL A 146 1.50 -11.01 -2.64
N ASP A 147 1.33 -11.95 -1.71
CA ASP A 147 0.93 -13.33 -1.94
C ASP A 147 -0.33 -13.68 -1.13
N ALA A 148 -0.70 -14.94 -1.08
CA ALA A 148 -1.90 -15.40 -0.37
C ALA A 148 -1.80 -15.33 1.17
N GLY A 149 -0.58 -15.11 1.71
CA GLY A 149 -0.35 -14.97 3.14
C GLY A 149 -0.45 -13.51 3.61
N MET A 150 -0.38 -13.34 4.92
CA MET A 150 -0.34 -12.00 5.52
C MET A 150 1.12 -11.55 5.62
N ASP A 151 1.52 -10.60 4.77
CA ASP A 151 2.88 -10.02 4.72
C ASP A 151 3.99 -11.07 4.55
N THR A 152 3.70 -12.17 3.84
CA THR A 152 4.61 -13.32 3.63
C THR A 152 5.33 -13.29 2.29
N GLY A 153 4.92 -12.45 1.37
CA GLY A 153 5.51 -12.35 0.03
C GLY A 153 6.96 -11.88 0.04
N SER A 154 7.65 -12.16 -1.05
CA SER A 154 9.09 -11.86 -1.17
C SER A 154 9.41 -10.40 -0.93
N ILE A 155 10.34 -10.14 -0.02
CA ILE A 155 10.83 -8.80 0.32
C ILE A 155 11.65 -8.26 -0.85
N ILE A 156 11.34 -7.03 -1.27
CA ILE A 156 12.07 -6.31 -2.32
C ILE A 156 13.08 -5.35 -1.72
N MET A 157 12.64 -4.57 -0.72
CA MET A 157 13.45 -3.53 -0.10
C MET A 157 13.00 -3.28 1.33
N GLN A 158 13.95 -2.91 2.17
CA GLN A 158 13.68 -2.45 3.53
C GLN A 158 14.47 -1.18 3.79
N ASN A 159 13.87 -0.28 4.57
CA ASN A 159 14.55 0.89 5.08
C ASN A 159 14.29 1.03 6.57
N THR A 160 15.31 1.44 7.32
CA THR A 160 15.28 1.50 8.77
C THR A 160 15.11 2.92 9.27
N VAL A 161 14.42 3.06 10.42
CA VAL A 161 14.33 4.30 11.18
C VAL A 161 14.57 4.00 12.67
N CYS A 162 15.28 4.91 13.35
CA CYS A 162 15.41 4.86 14.80
C CYS A 162 14.15 5.41 15.45
N LEU A 163 13.65 4.71 16.47
CA LEU A 163 12.55 5.19 17.29
C LEU A 163 13.12 6.08 18.41
N LEU A 164 12.74 7.36 18.38
CA LEU A 164 13.06 8.29 19.46
C LEU A 164 11.89 8.26 20.44
N TYR A 165 12.11 7.66 21.60
CA TYR A 165 11.14 7.69 22.69
C TYR A 165 11.28 9.02 23.42
N THR A 166 10.40 9.95 23.15
CA THR A 166 10.35 11.25 23.84
C THR A 166 9.58 11.18 25.17
N SER A 167 8.88 10.06 25.41
CA SER A 167 8.24 9.75 26.69
C SER A 167 8.97 8.56 27.32
N PRO A 168 9.05 8.50 28.68
CA PRO A 168 9.63 7.36 29.35
C PRO A 168 8.92 6.07 28.93
N SER A 169 9.68 5.08 28.51
CA SER A 169 9.17 3.73 28.23
C SER A 169 8.62 3.13 29.52
N PRO A 170 7.62 2.25 29.48
CA PRO A 170 7.22 1.48 30.67
C PRO A 170 8.39 0.74 31.35
N ARG A 171 9.47 0.45 30.62
CA ARG A 171 10.70 -0.13 31.15
C ARG A 171 11.55 0.86 31.93
N ASP A 172 11.41 2.16 31.68
CA ASP A 172 12.16 3.19 32.38
C ASP A 172 11.62 3.43 33.81
N TYR A 173 10.43 2.90 34.12
CA TYR A 173 9.82 2.90 35.46
C TYR A 173 10.12 1.62 36.27
N ALA A 174 10.81 0.63 35.70
CA ALA A 174 11.11 -0.65 36.33
C ALA A 174 12.52 -0.74 36.95
N ALA A 175 13.16 0.41 37.18
CA ALA A 175 14.48 0.50 37.82
C ALA A 175 14.36 1.04 39.24
#